data_5b176b42049ab7ba719a6139b7eeabac
#
_entry.id   5b176b42049ab7ba719a6139b7eeabac
#
_cell.length_a   1.000
_cell.length_b   1.000
_cell.length_c   1.000
_cell.angle_alpha   90.00
_cell.angle_beta   90.00
_cell.angle_gamma   90.00
#
_symmetry.space_group_name_H-M   'P 1'
#
loop_
_entity.id
_entity.type
_entity.pdbx_description
1 polymer ?
#
loop_
_entity_poly.entity_id
_entity_poly.type
_entity_poly.pdbx_seq_one_letter_code
_entity_poly.pdbx_strand_id
1 'polypeptide(L)'
;VDAQIIGEHGDTELPVWSHANIAGQPLKTLLEQRPEGKAQIEQIFVQTRDAAYDIIQAKGATYYGVAMGLARITEAIFRNEDAVLTVSALLEGEYDEEDV
;
A
#
# COMPACT_ATOMS: atom_id res chain seq x y z
N VAL A 1 7.87 8.87 2.85
CA VAL A 1 6.74 8.13 3.48
C VAL A 1 6.80 6.70 3.03
N ASP A 2 6.82 5.79 3.98
CA ASP A 2 6.68 4.36 3.75
C ASP A 2 5.35 3.89 4.35
N ALA A 3 4.45 3.46 3.51
CA ALA A 3 3.16 2.91 3.91
C ALA A 3 2.72 1.86 2.89
N GLN A 4 2.21 0.75 3.38
CA GLN A 4 1.83 -0.40 2.55
C GLN A 4 0.35 -0.74 2.74
N ILE A 5 -0.26 -1.20 1.66
CA ILE A 5 -1.60 -1.79 1.68
C ILE A 5 -1.43 -3.23 1.21
N ILE A 6 -1.96 -4.17 1.96
CA ILE A 6 -1.84 -5.62 1.69
C ILE A 6 -3.21 -6.29 1.69
N GLY A 7 -3.23 -7.57 1.38
CA GLY A 7 -4.43 -8.40 1.34
C GLY A 7 -5.02 -8.52 -0.04
N GLU A 8 -6.28 -8.86 -0.12
CA GLU A 8 -7.01 -8.95 -1.37
C GLU A 8 -7.07 -7.60 -2.07
N HIS A 9 -6.77 -7.58 -3.37
CA HIS A 9 -6.87 -6.34 -4.15
C HIS A 9 -8.33 -5.99 -4.38
N GLY A 10 -8.88 -5.12 -3.54
CA GLY A 10 -10.28 -4.70 -3.62
C GLY A 10 -10.74 -4.02 -2.33
N ASP A 11 -12.04 -4.17 -2.04
CA ASP A 11 -12.68 -3.46 -0.93
C ASP A 11 -12.27 -3.99 0.45
N THR A 12 -11.63 -5.16 0.51
CA THR A 12 -11.17 -5.80 1.75
C THR A 12 -9.68 -5.64 2.02
N GLU A 13 -8.99 -4.79 1.26
CA GLU A 13 -7.58 -4.48 1.47
C GLU A 13 -7.31 -3.88 2.86
N LEU A 14 -6.10 -4.11 3.38
CA LEU A 14 -5.70 -3.71 4.72
C LEU A 14 -4.53 -2.72 4.67
N PRO A 15 -4.68 -1.51 5.23
CA PRO A 15 -3.56 -0.60 5.41
C PRO A 15 -2.72 -1.03 6.61
N VAL A 16 -1.42 -1.18 6.42
CA VAL A 16 -0.49 -1.62 7.48
C VAL A 16 0.05 -0.40 8.23
N TRP A 17 -0.79 0.26 9.01
CA TRP A 17 -0.42 1.48 9.76
C TRP A 17 0.64 1.22 10.82
N SER A 18 0.68 0.03 11.38
CA SER A 18 1.67 -0.36 12.40
C SER A 18 3.12 -0.31 11.89
N HIS A 19 3.34 -0.44 10.59
CA HIS A 19 4.65 -0.39 9.95
C HIS A 19 4.86 0.86 9.10
N ALA A 20 3.88 1.77 9.09
CA ALA A 20 4.01 3.02 8.36
C ALA A 20 4.93 4.00 9.09
N ASN A 21 5.74 4.73 8.31
CA ASN A 21 6.63 5.75 8.86
C ASN A 21 6.73 6.95 7.92
N ILE A 22 7.11 8.09 8.49
CA ILE A 22 7.42 9.32 7.76
C ILE A 22 8.82 9.75 8.17
N ALA A 23 9.75 9.77 7.22
CA ALA A 23 11.15 10.12 7.48
C ALA A 23 11.78 9.29 8.62
N GLY A 24 11.46 7.99 8.69
CA GLY A 24 11.95 7.09 9.71
C GLY A 24 11.21 7.13 11.05
N GLN A 25 10.26 8.06 11.24
CA GLN A 25 9.46 8.11 12.46
C GLN A 25 8.17 7.28 12.31
N PRO A 26 7.87 6.37 13.26
CA PRO A 26 6.64 5.59 13.21
C PRO A 26 5.41 6.49 13.15
N LEU A 27 4.48 6.17 12.25
CA LEU A 27 3.24 6.93 12.10
C LEU A 27 2.45 6.97 13.41
N LYS A 28 2.41 5.87 14.15
CA LYS A 28 1.75 5.79 15.46
C LYS A 28 2.23 6.89 16.41
N THR A 29 3.54 7.10 16.50
CA THR A 29 4.13 8.14 17.35
C THR A 29 3.70 9.53 16.91
N LEU A 30 3.67 9.78 15.60
CA LEU A 30 3.24 11.07 15.05
C LEU A 30 1.75 11.33 15.29
N LEU A 31 0.91 10.30 15.25
CA LEU A 31 -0.53 10.40 15.50
C LEU A 31 -0.87 10.68 16.96
N GLU A 32 -0.06 10.18 17.90
CA GLU A 32 -0.23 10.46 19.34
C GLU A 32 -0.09 11.95 19.66
N GLN A 33 0.61 12.70 18.83
CA GLN A 33 0.80 14.13 18.96
C GLN A 33 -0.33 14.96 18.33
N ARG A 34 -1.28 14.33 17.64
CA ARG A 34 -2.39 14.99 16.94
C ARG A 34 -3.72 14.33 17.29
N PRO A 35 -4.62 15.03 18.01
CA PRO A 35 -5.92 14.46 18.40
C PRO A 35 -6.78 14.00 17.23
N GLU A 36 -6.65 14.65 16.06
CA GLU A 36 -7.43 14.36 14.86
C GLU A 36 -6.77 13.34 13.92
N GLY A 37 -5.57 12.86 14.27
CA GLY A 37 -4.75 12.04 13.38
C GLY A 37 -5.40 10.73 12.97
N LYS A 38 -6.06 10.03 13.88
CA LYS A 38 -6.74 8.76 13.61
C LYS A 38 -7.87 8.92 12.57
N ALA A 39 -8.70 9.93 12.73
CA ALA A 39 -9.79 10.20 11.79
C ALA A 39 -9.24 10.58 10.41
N GLN A 40 -8.16 11.34 10.37
CA GLN A 40 -7.52 11.76 9.13
C GLN A 40 -6.92 10.57 8.35
N ILE A 41 -6.24 9.64 9.01
CA ILE A 41 -5.67 8.47 8.31
C ILE A 41 -6.76 7.50 7.83
N GLU A 42 -7.84 7.32 8.57
CA GLU A 42 -8.98 6.54 8.11
C GLU A 42 -9.62 7.16 6.87
N GLN A 43 -9.77 8.47 6.84
CA GLN A 43 -10.28 9.17 5.67
C GLN A 43 -9.35 9.02 4.47
N ILE A 44 -8.04 9.14 4.66
CA ILE A 44 -7.03 8.91 3.61
C ILE A 44 -7.13 7.50 3.06
N PHE A 45 -7.26 6.51 3.93
CA PHE A 45 -7.41 5.12 3.51
C PHE A 45 -8.67 4.90 2.66
N VAL A 46 -9.81 5.40 3.11
CA VAL A 46 -11.08 5.30 2.37
C VAL A 46 -10.96 5.96 1.00
N GLN A 47 -10.38 7.16 0.94
CA GLN A 47 -10.16 7.87 -0.33
C GLN A 47 -9.23 7.11 -1.26
N THR A 48 -8.18 6.50 -0.73
CA THR A 48 -7.23 5.69 -1.51
C THR A 48 -7.90 4.44 -2.06
N ARG A 49 -8.65 3.72 -1.22
CA ARG A 49 -9.41 2.52 -1.63
C ARG A 49 -10.40 2.85 -2.73
N ASP A 50 -11.13 3.94 -2.58
CA ASP A 50 -12.22 4.29 -3.47
C ASP A 50 -11.76 5.09 -4.71
N ALA A 51 -10.48 5.46 -4.79
CA ALA A 51 -9.93 6.25 -5.90
C ALA A 51 -10.12 5.57 -7.27
N ALA A 52 -10.07 4.24 -7.32
CA ALA A 52 -10.31 3.50 -8.56
C ALA A 52 -11.72 3.72 -9.10
N TYR A 53 -12.72 3.77 -8.23
CA TYR A 53 -14.12 4.01 -8.61
C TYR A 53 -14.30 5.43 -9.17
N ASP A 54 -13.65 6.42 -8.55
CA ASP A 54 -13.67 7.81 -9.04
C ASP A 54 -13.06 7.92 -10.45
N ILE A 55 -11.93 7.24 -10.67
CA ILE A 55 -11.25 7.20 -11.97
C ILE A 55 -12.12 6.49 -13.01
N ILE A 56 -12.72 5.35 -12.67
CA ILE A 56 -13.62 4.60 -13.56
C ILE A 56 -14.82 5.46 -13.94
N GLN A 57 -15.41 6.16 -12.98
CA GLN A 57 -16.53 7.07 -13.25
C GLN A 57 -16.14 8.20 -14.17
N ALA A 58 -14.92 8.74 -14.05
CA ALA A 58 -14.44 9.85 -14.86
C ALA A 58 -14.06 9.46 -16.29
N LYS A 59 -13.45 8.28 -16.49
CA LYS A 59 -12.92 7.87 -17.82
C LYS A 59 -13.18 6.43 -18.24
N GLY A 60 -13.93 5.65 -17.45
CA GLY A 60 -14.36 4.28 -17.77
C GLY A 60 -13.39 3.18 -17.37
N ALA A 61 -12.13 3.47 -17.06
CA ALA A 61 -11.14 2.46 -16.64
C ALA A 61 -9.96 3.07 -15.90
N THR A 62 -9.22 2.23 -15.15
CA THR A 62 -7.95 2.59 -14.51
C THR A 62 -6.82 1.78 -15.14
N TYR A 63 -5.70 2.39 -15.49
CA TYR A 63 -4.54 1.67 -16.05
C TYR A 63 -3.20 2.39 -15.91
N TYR A 64 -3.17 3.71 -15.77
CA TYR A 64 -1.89 4.44 -15.66
C TYR A 64 -1.13 4.14 -14.37
N GLY A 65 -1.82 4.06 -13.24
CA GLY A 65 -1.20 3.72 -11.96
C GLY A 65 -0.61 2.32 -11.97
N VAL A 66 -1.36 1.34 -12.49
CA VAL A 66 -0.90 -0.05 -12.65
C VAL A 66 0.31 -0.13 -13.58
N ALA A 67 0.28 0.58 -14.69
CA ALA A 67 1.41 0.64 -15.62
C ALA A 67 2.68 1.18 -14.96
N MET A 68 2.56 2.22 -14.15
CA MET A 68 3.70 2.77 -13.39
C MET A 68 4.18 1.82 -12.31
N GLY A 69 3.29 1.10 -11.64
CA GLY A 69 3.64 0.05 -10.69
C GLY A 69 4.44 -1.08 -11.34
N LEU A 70 3.99 -1.57 -12.48
CA LEU A 70 4.71 -2.59 -13.25
C LEU A 70 6.07 -2.09 -13.72
N ALA A 71 6.16 -0.85 -14.19
CA ALA A 71 7.43 -0.22 -14.58
C ALA A 71 8.40 -0.16 -13.39
N ARG A 72 7.92 0.20 -12.21
CA ARG A 72 8.74 0.28 -11.00
C ARG A 72 9.27 -1.09 -10.56
N ILE A 73 8.43 -2.13 -10.57
CA ILE A 73 8.84 -3.50 -10.25
C ILE A 73 9.88 -3.99 -11.25
N THR A 74 9.64 -3.78 -12.54
CA THR A 74 10.55 -4.15 -13.63
C THR A 74 11.91 -3.46 -13.48
N GLU A 75 11.92 -2.18 -13.19
CA GLU A 75 13.14 -1.41 -12.95
C GLU A 75 13.95 -1.98 -11.79
N ALA A 76 13.29 -2.29 -10.67
CA ALA A 76 13.95 -2.87 -9.50
C ALA A 76 14.63 -4.20 -9.83
N ILE A 77 13.99 -5.05 -10.63
CA ILE A 77 14.54 -6.33 -11.07
C ILE A 77 15.76 -6.12 -11.98
N PHE A 78 15.62 -5.30 -13.03
CA PHE A 78 16.70 -5.08 -13.99
C PHE A 78 17.91 -4.37 -13.40
N ARG A 79 17.71 -3.51 -12.41
CA ARG A 79 18.80 -2.82 -11.70
C ARG A 79 19.33 -3.59 -10.52
N ASN A 80 18.78 -4.76 -10.22
CA ASN A 80 19.14 -5.55 -9.05
C ASN A 80 19.09 -4.74 -7.75
N GLU A 81 18.03 -3.97 -7.57
CA GLU A 81 17.83 -3.13 -6.38
C GLU A 81 17.41 -3.98 -5.18
N ASP A 82 17.88 -3.60 -3.98
CA ASP A 82 17.35 -4.13 -2.72
C ASP A 82 16.08 -3.35 -2.32
N ALA A 83 15.08 -3.34 -3.22
CA ALA A 83 13.83 -2.62 -3.01
C ALA A 83 12.81 -3.49 -2.28
N VAL A 84 12.05 -2.87 -1.36
CA VAL A 84 10.89 -3.50 -0.73
C VAL A 84 9.64 -3.01 -1.45
N LEU A 85 8.94 -3.92 -2.10
CA LEU A 85 7.73 -3.64 -2.88
C LEU A 85 6.62 -4.59 -2.48
N THR A 86 5.37 -4.12 -2.50
CA THR A 86 4.21 -4.96 -2.22
C THR A 86 3.89 -5.82 -3.43
N VAL A 87 4.07 -7.12 -3.28
CA VAL A 87 3.82 -8.12 -4.33
C VAL A 87 3.15 -9.35 -3.72
N SER A 88 2.53 -10.17 -4.56
CA SER A 88 2.08 -11.50 -4.15
C SER A 88 3.21 -12.50 -4.32
N ALA A 89 3.47 -13.30 -3.31
CA ALA A 89 4.50 -14.32 -3.32
C ALA A 89 3.98 -15.59 -2.62
N LEU A 90 4.49 -16.74 -3.06
CA LEU A 90 4.23 -17.99 -2.38
C LEU A 90 4.93 -17.99 -1.02
N LEU A 91 4.22 -18.34 0.03
CA LEU A 91 4.79 -18.45 1.37
C LEU A 91 5.44 -19.83 1.56
N GLU A 92 6.65 -19.84 2.07
CA GLU A 92 7.45 -21.04 2.35
C GLU A 92 7.86 -21.09 3.83
N GLY A 93 6.92 -20.77 4.72
CA GLY A 93 7.11 -20.74 6.18
C GLY A 93 7.00 -19.36 6.81
N GLU A 94 6.96 -18.29 6.01
CA GLU A 94 6.74 -16.95 6.53
C GLU A 94 5.32 -16.87 7.14
N TYR A 95 5.20 -16.17 8.27
CA TYR A 95 3.96 -16.05 9.04
C TYR A 95 3.38 -17.38 9.52
N ASP A 96 4.21 -18.45 9.63
CA ASP A 96 3.80 -19.82 9.93
C ASP A 96 2.83 -20.43 8.91
N GLU A 97 2.89 -19.94 7.66
CA GLU A 97 2.07 -20.41 6.55
C GLU A 97 2.92 -21.02 5.43
N GLU A 98 2.42 -22.07 4.80
CA GLU A 98 3.06 -22.72 3.67
C GLU A 98 2.05 -22.93 2.53
N ASP A 99 2.54 -22.85 1.29
CA ASP A 99 1.74 -23.09 0.06
C ASP A 99 0.53 -22.16 -0.11
N VAL A 100 0.65 -20.93 0.41
CA VAL A 100 -0.41 -19.93 0.32
C VAL A 100 0.03 -18.73 -0.50
#